data_f2c56bd090400b6f3ad42433038cc45a
#
_entry.id   f2c56bd090400b6f3ad42433038cc45a
#
_cell.length_a   1.000
_cell.length_b   1.000
_cell.length_c   1.000
_cell.angle_alpha   90.00
_cell.angle_beta   90.00
_cell.angle_gamma   90.00
#
_symmetry.space_group_name_H-M   'P 1'
#
loop_
_entity.id
_entity.type
_entity.pdbx_description
1 polymer ?
#
loop_
_entity_poly.entity_id
_entity_poly.type
_entity_poly.pdbx_seq_one_letter_code
_entity_poly.pdbx_strand_id
1 'polypeptide(L)'
;MRPDAQLLLFELDPAFSRDLGRQFAGDPRVRVINANAATIRLELAQRGIAYCDYIISGIPFSILEIEKKRDLLRQTHDALAPGGAFIIYQVTNELRQHATDFAPESESEYFLQNIPPMFITVFRKAGELNGNGAIDPDESRFSSNYAR
;
A
#
# COMPACT_ATOMS: atom_id res chain seq x y z
N MET A 1 6.59 7.68 -12.63
CA MET A 1 7.18 6.41 -12.14
C MET A 1 8.59 6.30 -12.69
N ARG A 2 9.58 5.88 -11.89
CA ARG A 2 10.96 5.71 -12.35
C ARG A 2 11.03 4.65 -13.47
N PRO A 3 12.03 4.66 -14.36
CA PRO A 3 12.12 3.71 -15.47
C PRO A 3 12.21 2.24 -15.03
N ASP A 4 12.83 1.99 -13.89
CA ASP A 4 13.06 0.68 -13.27
C ASP A 4 11.93 0.24 -12.32
N ALA A 5 10.95 1.10 -12.02
CA ALA A 5 9.84 0.78 -11.13
C ALA A 5 8.83 -0.15 -11.80
N GLN A 6 8.23 -1.04 -11.03
CA GLN A 6 7.11 -1.88 -11.43
C GLN A 6 5.84 -1.48 -10.68
N LEU A 7 4.70 -1.56 -11.35
CA LEU A 7 3.38 -1.33 -10.78
C LEU A 7 2.52 -2.58 -10.96
N LEU A 8 2.05 -3.12 -9.84
CA LEU A 8 1.07 -4.20 -9.84
C LEU A 8 -0.30 -3.63 -9.43
N LEU A 9 -1.27 -3.70 -10.31
CA LEU A 9 -2.64 -3.24 -10.07
C LEU A 9 -3.53 -4.45 -9.77
N PHE A 10 -4.00 -4.52 -8.54
CA PHE A 10 -4.96 -5.54 -8.12
C PHE A 10 -6.38 -5.03 -8.30
N GLU A 11 -7.18 -5.76 -9.05
CA GLU A 11 -8.59 -5.47 -9.28
C GLU A 11 -9.40 -6.76 -9.20
N LEU A 12 -10.43 -6.77 -8.34
CA LEU A 12 -11.27 -7.93 -8.09
C LEU A 12 -12.30 -8.12 -9.21
N ASP A 13 -12.87 -7.03 -9.72
CA ASP A 13 -13.85 -7.08 -10.79
C ASP A 13 -13.19 -7.41 -12.13
N PRO A 14 -13.62 -8.50 -12.81
CA PRO A 14 -13.00 -8.90 -14.07
C PRO A 14 -13.21 -7.91 -15.22
N ALA A 15 -14.29 -7.10 -15.20
CA ALA A 15 -14.54 -6.11 -16.23
C ALA A 15 -13.60 -4.93 -16.07
N PHE A 16 -13.48 -4.37 -14.87
CA PHE A 16 -12.52 -3.31 -14.58
C PHE A 16 -11.07 -3.78 -14.78
N SER A 17 -10.73 -5.00 -14.39
CA SER A 17 -9.40 -5.58 -14.64
C SER A 17 -9.06 -5.62 -16.13
N ARG A 18 -10.00 -6.01 -17.00
CA ARG A 18 -9.80 -5.99 -18.46
C ARG A 18 -9.61 -4.59 -19.00
N ASP A 19 -10.39 -3.62 -18.49
CA ASP A 19 -10.30 -2.22 -18.95
C ASP A 19 -8.96 -1.60 -18.52
N LEU A 20 -8.50 -1.84 -17.30
CA LEU A 20 -7.16 -1.46 -16.85
C LEU A 20 -6.08 -2.11 -17.71
N GLY A 21 -6.22 -3.40 -18.04
CA GLY A 21 -5.29 -4.11 -18.91
C GLY A 21 -5.17 -3.47 -20.31
N ARG A 22 -6.29 -2.99 -20.87
CA ARG A 22 -6.29 -2.26 -22.15
C ARG A 22 -5.63 -0.88 -22.00
N GLN A 23 -5.95 -0.17 -20.93
CA GLN A 23 -5.42 1.18 -20.67
C GLN A 23 -3.90 1.18 -20.52
N PHE A 24 -3.34 0.16 -19.86
CA PHE A 24 -1.91 0.06 -19.59
C PHE A 24 -1.15 -0.90 -20.52
N ALA A 25 -1.77 -1.40 -21.58
CA ALA A 25 -1.15 -2.37 -22.50
C ALA A 25 0.18 -1.90 -23.12
N GLY A 26 0.39 -0.59 -23.24
CA GLY A 26 1.62 0.00 -23.80
C GLY A 26 2.74 0.22 -22.79
N ASP A 27 2.52 0.03 -21.49
CA ASP A 27 3.56 0.22 -20.47
C ASP A 27 3.99 -1.13 -19.85
N PRO A 28 5.19 -1.64 -20.21
CA PRO A 28 5.66 -2.94 -19.73
C PRO A 28 5.94 -2.98 -18.22
N ARG A 29 5.98 -1.82 -17.56
CA ARG A 29 6.17 -1.72 -16.10
C ARG A 29 4.88 -1.99 -15.32
N VAL A 30 3.71 -1.92 -15.98
CA VAL A 30 2.40 -2.09 -15.36
C VAL A 30 1.88 -3.50 -15.64
N ARG A 31 1.44 -4.16 -14.58
CA ARG A 31 0.77 -5.46 -14.66
C ARG A 31 -0.55 -5.40 -13.91
N VAL A 32 -1.62 -5.70 -14.59
CA VAL A 32 -2.95 -5.82 -14.00
C VAL A 32 -3.18 -7.27 -13.58
N ILE A 33 -3.64 -7.45 -12.35
CA ILE A 33 -3.85 -8.75 -11.72
C ILE A 33 -5.32 -8.81 -11.31
N ASN A 34 -6.09 -9.67 -11.96
CA ASN A 34 -7.48 -9.92 -11.57
C ASN A 34 -7.50 -10.89 -10.39
N ALA A 35 -7.31 -10.37 -9.18
CA ALA A 35 -7.26 -11.13 -7.95
C ALA A 35 -7.69 -10.30 -6.74
N ASN A 36 -8.02 -11.00 -5.65
CA ASN A 36 -8.25 -10.36 -4.37
C ASN A 36 -6.93 -9.80 -3.80
N ALA A 37 -6.93 -8.57 -3.31
CA ALA A 37 -5.74 -7.95 -2.71
C ALA A 37 -5.16 -8.75 -1.52
N ALA A 38 -5.97 -9.55 -0.83
CA ALA A 38 -5.49 -10.46 0.22
C ALA A 38 -4.52 -11.54 -0.30
N THR A 39 -4.45 -11.77 -1.62
CA THR A 39 -3.48 -12.71 -2.22
C THR A 39 -2.15 -12.08 -2.60
N ILE A 40 -1.89 -10.84 -2.17
CA ILE A 40 -0.70 -10.05 -2.57
C ILE A 40 0.61 -10.84 -2.39
N ARG A 41 0.81 -11.52 -1.27
CA ARG A 41 2.01 -12.32 -1.00
C ARG A 41 2.21 -13.44 -2.03
N LEU A 42 1.14 -14.13 -2.38
CA LEU A 42 1.16 -15.20 -3.38
C LEU A 42 1.51 -14.64 -4.76
N GLU A 43 0.89 -13.53 -5.13
CA GLU A 43 1.12 -12.89 -6.44
C GLU A 43 2.54 -12.34 -6.59
N LEU A 44 3.12 -11.79 -5.53
CA LEU A 44 4.53 -11.38 -5.49
C LEU A 44 5.47 -12.58 -5.64
N ALA A 45 5.24 -13.64 -4.86
CA ALA A 45 6.06 -14.85 -4.89
C ALA A 45 6.09 -15.50 -6.28
N GLN A 46 4.94 -15.60 -6.96
CA GLN A 46 4.85 -16.14 -8.33
C GLN A 46 5.66 -15.33 -9.36
N ARG A 47 5.96 -14.06 -9.05
CA ARG A 47 6.73 -13.15 -9.90
C ARG A 47 8.17 -12.97 -9.48
N GLY A 48 8.61 -13.70 -8.46
CA GLY A 48 9.96 -13.59 -7.89
C GLY A 48 10.21 -12.24 -7.19
N ILE A 49 9.14 -11.53 -6.79
CA ILE A 49 9.22 -10.26 -6.07
C ILE A 49 9.16 -10.57 -4.57
N ALA A 50 10.20 -10.22 -3.84
CA ALA A 50 10.26 -10.48 -2.40
C ALA A 50 9.35 -9.52 -1.61
N TYR A 51 9.40 -8.23 -1.93
CA TYR A 51 8.71 -7.16 -1.21
C TYR A 51 8.29 -6.02 -2.14
N CYS A 52 7.34 -5.21 -1.68
CA CYS A 52 6.96 -3.93 -2.28
C CYS A 52 7.51 -2.77 -1.45
N ASP A 53 7.96 -1.69 -2.10
CA ASP A 53 8.33 -0.45 -1.41
C ASP A 53 7.08 0.31 -0.95
N TYR A 54 6.02 0.28 -1.77
CA TYR A 54 4.76 0.98 -1.53
C TYR A 54 3.57 0.11 -1.86
N ILE A 55 2.54 0.20 -1.04
CA ILE A 55 1.20 -0.33 -1.32
C ILE A 55 0.21 0.81 -1.16
N ILE A 56 -0.61 1.07 -2.20
CA ILE A 56 -1.64 2.12 -2.18
C ILE A 56 -2.99 1.44 -2.29
N SER A 57 -3.92 1.76 -1.40
CA SER A 57 -5.23 1.12 -1.35
C SER A 57 -6.37 2.14 -1.23
N GLY A 58 -7.38 1.98 -2.09
CA GLY A 58 -8.68 2.62 -1.98
C GLY A 58 -9.79 1.68 -1.51
N ILE A 59 -9.44 0.50 -0.98
CA ILE A 59 -10.43 -0.46 -0.48
C ILE A 59 -11.18 0.17 0.68
N PRO A 60 -12.54 0.18 0.65
CA PRO A 60 -13.33 0.72 1.75
C PRO A 60 -13.32 -0.24 2.93
N PHE A 61 -12.31 -0.13 3.80
CA PHE A 61 -12.14 -1.03 4.94
C PHE A 61 -13.34 -1.02 5.91
N SER A 62 -14.10 0.08 5.97
CA SER A 62 -15.29 0.19 6.83
C SER A 62 -16.36 -0.87 6.56
N ILE A 63 -16.44 -1.38 5.33
CA ILE A 63 -17.44 -2.40 4.96
C ILE A 63 -16.94 -3.85 5.13
N LEU A 64 -15.66 -4.03 5.44
CA LEU A 64 -15.09 -5.36 5.65
C LEU A 64 -15.35 -5.86 7.05
N GLU A 65 -15.59 -7.16 7.18
CA GLU A 65 -15.62 -7.85 8.47
C GLU A 65 -14.26 -7.76 9.17
N ILE A 66 -14.25 -7.74 10.50
CA ILE A 66 -13.03 -7.50 11.28
C ILE A 66 -11.91 -8.50 10.98
N GLU A 67 -12.23 -9.76 10.79
CA GLU A 67 -11.25 -10.80 10.46
C GLU A 67 -10.63 -10.58 9.07
N LYS A 68 -11.43 -10.17 8.09
CA LYS A 68 -10.94 -9.83 6.75
C LYS A 68 -10.06 -8.57 6.77
N LYS A 69 -10.42 -7.56 7.60
CA LYS A 69 -9.57 -6.37 7.81
C LYS A 69 -8.20 -6.77 8.34
N ARG A 70 -8.17 -7.57 9.41
CA ARG A 70 -6.93 -8.03 10.04
C ARG A 70 -6.06 -8.85 9.10
N ASP A 71 -6.68 -9.79 8.37
CA ASP A 71 -5.93 -10.61 7.41
C ASP A 71 -5.34 -9.74 6.29
N LEU A 72 -6.11 -8.82 5.71
CA LEU A 72 -5.64 -7.93 4.66
C LEU A 72 -4.50 -7.02 5.16
N LEU A 73 -4.62 -6.47 6.38
CA LEU A 73 -3.56 -5.67 6.98
C LEU A 73 -2.28 -6.49 7.20
N ARG A 74 -2.40 -7.72 7.70
CA ARG A 74 -1.26 -8.61 7.88
C ARG A 74 -0.58 -8.95 6.56
N GLN A 75 -1.37 -9.36 5.54
CA GLN A 75 -0.83 -9.66 4.20
C GLN A 75 -0.13 -8.46 3.59
N THR A 76 -0.70 -7.26 3.77
CA THR A 76 -0.12 -6.00 3.31
C THR A 76 1.19 -5.69 4.03
N HIS A 77 1.20 -5.76 5.36
CA HIS A 77 2.40 -5.54 6.17
C HIS A 77 3.52 -6.51 5.79
N ASP A 78 3.20 -7.80 5.63
CA ASP A 78 4.18 -8.84 5.28
C ASP A 78 4.71 -8.66 3.85
N ALA A 79 3.94 -8.05 2.95
CA ALA A 79 4.36 -7.76 1.58
C ALA A 79 5.25 -6.53 1.46
N LEU A 80 5.27 -5.64 2.45
CA LEU A 80 6.12 -4.46 2.45
C LEU A 80 7.57 -4.80 2.78
N ALA A 81 8.49 -4.12 2.09
CA ALA A 81 9.90 -4.08 2.48
C ALA A 81 10.06 -3.42 3.86
N PRO A 82 11.14 -3.69 4.61
CA PRO A 82 11.55 -2.84 5.73
C PRO A 82 11.63 -1.38 5.28
N GLY A 83 11.07 -0.44 6.06
CA GLY A 83 10.95 0.98 5.68
C GLY A 83 9.87 1.29 4.64
N GLY A 84 9.22 0.29 4.06
CA GLY A 84 8.14 0.46 3.09
C GLY A 84 6.87 1.08 3.67
N ALA A 85 6.00 1.63 2.82
CA ALA A 85 4.81 2.33 3.26
C ALA A 85 3.51 1.78 2.66
N PHE A 86 2.49 1.65 3.52
CA PHE A 86 1.10 1.39 3.14
C PHE A 86 0.30 2.69 3.21
N ILE A 87 -0.22 3.12 2.08
CA ILE A 87 -0.96 4.37 1.92
C ILE A 87 -2.41 4.04 1.64
N ILE A 88 -3.31 4.57 2.46
CA ILE A 88 -4.74 4.33 2.34
C ILE A 88 -5.46 5.67 2.15
N TYR A 89 -6.37 5.73 1.20
CA TYR A 89 -7.27 6.86 1.03
C TYR A 89 -8.72 6.37 1.19
N GLN A 90 -9.44 6.95 2.16
CA GLN A 90 -10.82 6.55 2.47
C GLN A 90 -11.59 7.67 3.20
N VAL A 91 -12.91 7.56 3.20
CA VAL A 91 -13.81 8.54 3.83
C VAL A 91 -13.75 8.48 5.37
N THR A 92 -13.37 7.34 5.94
CA THR A 92 -13.31 7.12 7.38
C THR A 92 -11.88 6.86 7.86
N ASN A 93 -11.54 7.24 9.07
CA ASN A 93 -10.23 6.98 9.69
C ASN A 93 -10.23 5.76 10.63
N GLU A 94 -11.21 4.87 10.48
CA GLU A 94 -11.41 3.70 11.35
C GLU A 94 -10.22 2.74 11.34
N LEU A 95 -9.56 2.59 10.20
CA LEU A 95 -8.51 1.60 10.04
C LEU A 95 -7.30 1.83 10.95
N ARG A 96 -7.05 3.08 11.34
CA ARG A 96 -5.96 3.43 12.25
C ARG A 96 -6.02 2.65 13.57
N GLN A 97 -7.23 2.38 14.08
CA GLN A 97 -7.43 1.63 15.33
C GLN A 97 -7.05 0.15 15.20
N HIS A 98 -7.12 -0.40 13.99
CA HIS A 98 -6.82 -1.82 13.72
C HIS A 98 -5.38 -2.05 13.23
N ALA A 99 -4.67 -0.99 12.88
CA ALA A 99 -3.31 -1.08 12.36
C ALA A 99 -2.22 -0.86 13.41
N THR A 100 -2.58 -0.48 14.64
CA THR A 100 -1.63 -0.21 15.73
C THR A 100 -0.71 -1.38 16.06
N ASP A 101 -1.18 -2.62 15.87
CA ASP A 101 -0.41 -3.84 16.14
C ASP A 101 0.67 -4.09 15.06
N PHE A 102 0.51 -3.52 13.86
CA PHE A 102 1.39 -3.75 12.70
C PHE A 102 2.25 -2.55 12.34
N ALA A 103 1.75 -1.36 12.59
CA ALA A 103 2.40 -0.10 12.31
C ALA A 103 2.03 0.93 13.37
N PRO A 104 2.75 0.97 14.49
CA PRO A 104 2.46 1.88 15.60
C PRO A 104 2.62 3.36 15.19
N GLU A 105 3.47 3.62 14.21
CA GLU A 105 3.66 4.96 13.64
C GLU A 105 2.78 5.11 12.39
N SER A 106 1.74 5.93 12.51
CA SER A 106 0.89 6.28 11.38
C SER A 106 0.62 7.77 11.35
N GLU A 107 0.78 8.37 10.18
CA GLU A 107 0.40 9.76 9.91
C GLU A 107 -0.92 9.77 9.16
N SER A 108 -1.82 10.67 9.51
CA SER A 108 -3.11 10.82 8.85
C SER A 108 -3.40 12.27 8.57
N GLU A 109 -3.70 12.59 7.31
CA GLU A 109 -4.12 13.91 6.86
C GLU A 109 -5.57 13.87 6.35
N TYR A 110 -6.30 14.95 6.59
CA TYR A 110 -7.68 15.09 6.18
C TYR A 110 -7.82 16.12 5.06
N PHE A 111 -8.29 15.67 3.91
CA PHE A 111 -8.42 16.48 2.70
C PHE A 111 -9.88 16.90 2.50
N LEU A 112 -10.17 18.17 2.85
CA LEU A 112 -11.49 18.80 2.68
C LEU A 112 -11.85 19.11 1.23
N GLN A 113 -10.85 19.19 0.35
CA GLN A 113 -11.05 19.55 -1.07
C GLN A 113 -11.69 18.45 -1.90
N ASN A 114 -11.74 17.22 -1.39
CA ASN A 114 -12.44 16.11 -2.02
C ASN A 114 -13.92 16.11 -1.64
N ILE A 115 -14.78 15.60 -2.53
CA ILE A 115 -16.22 15.43 -2.28
C ILE A 115 -16.55 13.95 -2.51
N PRO A 116 -16.81 13.16 -1.46
CA PRO A 116 -16.71 13.51 -0.03
C PRO A 116 -15.26 13.75 0.40
N PRO A 117 -15.04 14.47 1.52
CA PRO A 117 -13.72 14.62 2.12
C PRO A 117 -13.09 13.28 2.45
N MET A 118 -11.77 13.18 2.35
CA MET A 118 -11.06 11.91 2.51
C MET A 118 -9.91 12.03 3.49
N PHE A 119 -9.64 10.93 4.20
CA PHE A 119 -8.41 10.72 4.96
C PHE A 119 -7.38 10.02 4.07
N ILE A 120 -6.16 10.52 4.10
CA ILE A 120 -4.99 9.79 3.61
C ILE A 120 -4.20 9.39 4.85
N THR A 121 -4.04 8.09 5.04
CA THR A 121 -3.28 7.54 6.17
C THR A 121 -2.09 6.77 5.64
N VAL A 122 -0.92 7.06 6.17
CA VAL A 122 0.34 6.40 5.83
C VAL A 122 0.79 5.57 7.03
N PHE A 123 0.93 4.28 6.83
CA PHE A 123 1.51 3.32 7.77
C PHE A 123 2.90 2.94 7.26
N ARG A 124 3.94 3.09 8.11
CA ARG A 124 5.29 2.67 7.76
C ARG A 124 5.65 1.38 8.45
N LYS A 125 6.20 0.44 7.70
CA LYS A 125 6.83 -0.75 8.27
C LYS A 125 8.17 -0.32 8.88
N ALA A 126 8.46 -0.76 10.10
CA ALA A 126 9.75 -0.50 10.72
C ALA A 126 10.90 -0.93 9.79
N GLY A 127 11.91 -0.07 9.64
CA GLY A 127 13.12 -0.41 8.92
C GLY A 127 13.95 -1.46 9.69
N GLU A 128 14.82 -2.18 9.00
CA GLU A 128 15.81 -3.00 9.69
C GLU A 128 16.81 -2.06 10.41
N LEU A 129 16.99 -2.28 11.70
CA LEU A 129 18.07 -1.61 12.43
C LEU A 129 19.38 -2.15 11.86
N ASN A 130 20.25 -1.27 11.35
CA ASN A 130 21.62 -1.64 11.05
C ASN A 130 22.29 -2.17 12.33
N GLY A 131 23.33 -2.98 12.20
CA GLY A 131 23.99 -3.67 13.33
C GLY A 131 24.45 -2.77 14.49
N ASN A 132 24.26 -1.45 14.42
CA ASN A 132 24.53 -0.44 15.44
C ASN A 132 23.25 0.11 16.11
N GLY A 133 22.08 -0.44 15.80
CA GLY A 133 20.80 0.01 16.39
C GLY A 133 20.31 1.36 15.86
N ALA A 134 20.87 1.89 14.78
CA ALA A 134 20.40 3.10 14.10
C ALA A 134 19.58 2.72 12.87
N ILE A 135 18.52 3.49 12.61
CA ILE A 135 17.74 3.37 11.37
C ILE A 135 18.64 3.79 10.20
N ASP A 136 18.64 3.02 9.11
CA ASP A 136 19.44 3.32 7.92
C ASP A 136 19.09 4.73 7.41
N PRO A 137 20.07 5.66 7.28
CA PRO A 137 19.81 7.05 6.87
C PRO A 137 19.29 7.20 5.44
N ASP A 138 19.15 6.15 4.65
CA ASP A 138 18.46 6.21 3.35
C ASP A 138 16.95 6.51 3.47
N GLU A 139 16.38 6.41 4.68
CA GLU A 139 15.01 6.90 4.96
C GLU A 139 14.86 8.42 4.82
N SER A 140 15.94 9.21 4.85
CA SER A 140 15.88 10.67 4.67
C SER A 140 15.41 11.08 3.26
N ARG A 141 15.36 10.19 2.30
CA ARG A 141 14.88 10.46 0.93
C ARG A 141 13.38 10.75 0.85
N PHE A 142 12.60 10.39 1.87
CA PHE A 142 11.13 10.47 1.81
C PHE A 142 10.51 11.61 2.61
N SER A 143 11.28 12.30 3.48
CA SER A 143 10.70 13.31 4.36
C SER A 143 10.67 14.74 3.81
N SER A 144 11.23 15.04 2.63
CA SER A 144 11.43 16.43 2.19
C SER A 144 10.52 16.93 1.04
N ASN A 145 9.63 16.13 0.46
CA ASN A 145 8.90 16.53 -0.76
C ASN A 145 7.41 16.83 -0.60
N TYR A 146 6.85 16.86 0.61
CA TYR A 146 5.41 17.13 0.81
C TYR A 146 5.10 18.39 1.62
N ALA A 147 6.09 19.28 1.81
CA ALA A 147 5.85 20.61 2.37
C ALA A 147 5.86 21.66 1.25
N ARG A 148 4.78 21.76 0.49
CA ARG A 148 4.34 22.97 -0.23
C ARG A 148 2.89 22.86 -0.64
#